data_701d9bbbd0469d538a6aad4624d93a69
#
_entry.id   701d9bbbd0469d538a6aad4624d93a69
#
_cell.length_a   1.000
_cell.length_b   1.000
_cell.length_c   1.000
_cell.angle_alpha   90.00
_cell.angle_beta   90.00
_cell.angle_gamma   90.00
#
_symmetry.space_group_name_H-M   'P 1'
#
loop_
_entity.id
_entity.type
_entity.pdbx_description
1 polymer ?
#
loop_
_entity_poly.entity_id
_entity_poly.type
_entity_poly.pdbx_seq_one_letter_code
_entity_poly.pdbx_strand_id
1 'polypeptide(L)'
;GTPYLNPDFDKGQIIFENGNTYSGEIRIDLVAQNFQIKGKNGKITPIEVNDKVKIEINGNQYKLHAINSTEYGEIGILRECIELENISLHYFPRKKLQKPIEAGISAPTSGYGKTDNPEWKDDGFYFFQINSKYLRVPTKYKKLLELNIFDEEKLKTFRKKNKLDLKKEDKLIELVKYFNDN
;
A
#
# COMPACT_ATOMS: atom_id res chain seq x y z
N GLY A 1 0.86 2.54 -18.29
CA GLY A 1 0.63 2.90 -16.88
C GLY A 1 1.44 4.13 -16.47
N THR A 2 1.22 4.60 -15.26
CA THR A 2 1.88 5.79 -14.69
C THR A 2 2.47 5.46 -13.33
N PRO A 3 3.44 6.23 -12.80
CA PRO A 3 4.01 6.04 -11.47
C PRO A 3 3.06 6.45 -10.33
N TYR A 4 1.92 7.03 -10.66
CA TYR A 4 0.96 7.55 -9.69
C TYR A 4 -0.03 6.48 -9.23
N LEU A 5 -0.62 6.67 -8.05
CA LEU A 5 -1.74 5.84 -7.57
C LEU A 5 -2.90 5.92 -8.58
N ASN A 6 -3.33 7.14 -8.90
CA ASN A 6 -4.23 7.46 -10.01
C ASN A 6 -3.51 8.41 -10.98
N PRO A 7 -3.70 8.26 -12.30
CA PRO A 7 -3.11 9.17 -13.28
C PRO A 7 -3.55 10.61 -13.09
N ASP A 8 -4.83 10.79 -12.74
CA ASP A 8 -5.46 12.08 -12.55
C ASP A 8 -5.37 12.55 -11.10
N PHE A 9 -5.62 13.84 -10.89
CA PHE A 9 -5.78 14.42 -9.56
C PHE A 9 -7.20 14.17 -9.06
N ASP A 10 -7.30 13.70 -7.83
CA ASP A 10 -8.56 13.48 -7.14
C ASP A 10 -8.85 14.61 -6.14
N LYS A 11 -10.14 14.85 -5.88
CA LYS A 11 -10.54 15.70 -4.76
C LYS A 11 -10.14 15.02 -3.46
N GLY A 12 -9.43 15.77 -2.61
CA GLY A 12 -8.95 15.25 -1.34
C GLY A 12 -8.82 16.34 -0.28
N GLN A 13 -8.45 15.90 0.91
CA GLN A 13 -8.22 16.77 2.06
C GLN A 13 -6.88 16.46 2.70
N ILE A 14 -6.17 17.52 3.09
CA ILE A 14 -5.02 17.45 3.98
C ILE A 14 -5.55 17.71 5.37
N ILE A 15 -5.31 16.78 6.31
CA ILE A 15 -5.79 16.84 7.69
C ILE A 15 -4.56 16.97 8.59
N PHE A 16 -4.45 18.11 9.27
CA PHE A 16 -3.35 18.40 10.18
C PHE A 16 -3.65 17.89 11.60
N GLU A 17 -2.60 17.67 12.40
CA GLU A 17 -2.70 17.20 13.79
C GLU A 17 -3.62 18.08 14.66
N ASN A 18 -3.63 19.39 14.42
CA ASN A 18 -4.50 20.33 15.14
C ASN A 18 -5.98 20.31 14.70
N GLY A 19 -6.36 19.39 13.80
CA GLY A 19 -7.70 19.25 13.27
C GLY A 19 -8.03 20.20 12.10
N ASN A 20 -7.13 21.11 11.73
CA ASN A 20 -7.31 21.94 10.55
C ASN A 20 -7.31 21.08 9.29
N THR A 21 -8.10 21.48 8.29
CA THR A 21 -8.18 20.79 7.01
C THR A 21 -7.97 21.75 5.85
N TYR A 22 -7.37 21.25 4.79
CA TYR A 22 -7.25 21.95 3.51
C TYR A 22 -7.75 21.05 2.39
N SER A 23 -8.72 21.50 1.60
CA SER A 23 -9.25 20.74 0.47
C SER A 23 -8.60 21.17 -0.83
N GLY A 24 -8.30 20.21 -1.70
CA GLY A 24 -7.68 20.46 -2.99
C GLY A 24 -7.72 19.27 -3.94
N GLU A 25 -7.15 19.45 -5.13
CA GLU A 25 -6.89 18.36 -6.06
C GLU A 25 -5.54 17.73 -5.73
N ILE A 26 -5.54 16.47 -5.29
CA ILE A 26 -4.35 15.77 -4.74
C ILE A 26 -4.09 14.51 -5.56
N ARG A 27 -2.81 14.17 -5.72
CA ARG A 27 -2.35 12.94 -6.35
C ARG A 27 -1.17 12.36 -5.54
N ILE A 28 -1.05 11.03 -5.54
CA ILE A 28 0.06 10.32 -4.88
C ILE A 28 1.03 9.83 -5.95
N ASP A 29 2.31 10.26 -5.83
CA ASP A 29 3.42 9.70 -6.57
C ASP A 29 4.01 8.52 -5.80
N LEU A 30 3.81 7.31 -6.31
CA LEU A 30 4.22 6.07 -5.64
C LEU A 30 5.71 5.75 -5.82
N VAL A 31 6.37 6.40 -6.74
CA VAL A 31 7.83 6.24 -6.96
C VAL A 31 8.59 7.22 -6.10
N ALA A 32 8.19 8.49 -6.13
CA ALA A 32 8.79 9.53 -5.30
C ALA A 32 8.33 9.48 -3.83
N GLN A 33 7.32 8.66 -3.50
CA GLN A 33 6.71 8.56 -2.17
C GLN A 33 6.32 9.93 -1.61
N ASN A 34 5.63 10.73 -2.42
CA ASN A 34 5.13 12.03 -2.03
C ASN A 34 3.70 12.29 -2.50
N PHE A 35 3.07 13.28 -1.90
CA PHE A 35 1.80 13.82 -2.33
C PHE A 35 2.03 15.05 -3.19
N GLN A 36 1.20 15.23 -4.20
CA GLN A 36 1.23 16.38 -5.09
C GLN A 36 -0.11 17.10 -5.04
N ILE A 37 -0.11 18.42 -4.96
CA ILE A 37 -1.30 19.24 -5.06
C ILE A 37 -1.27 20.05 -6.35
N LYS A 38 -2.43 20.17 -6.99
CA LYS A 38 -2.62 21.02 -8.16
C LYS A 38 -3.26 22.34 -7.74
N GLY A 39 -2.51 23.41 -7.92
CA GLY A 39 -2.97 24.76 -7.63
C GLY A 39 -3.97 25.27 -8.66
N LYS A 40 -4.68 26.39 -8.34
CA LYS A 40 -5.68 27.03 -9.21
C LYS A 40 -5.12 27.45 -10.58
N ASN A 41 -3.82 27.74 -10.65
CA ASN A 41 -3.12 28.09 -11.89
C ASN A 41 -2.61 26.86 -12.66
N GLY A 42 -3.01 25.65 -12.27
CA GLY A 42 -2.55 24.40 -12.86
C GLY A 42 -1.14 23.95 -12.43
N LYS A 43 -0.44 24.74 -11.61
CA LYS A 43 0.90 24.40 -11.10
C LYS A 43 0.80 23.21 -10.15
N ILE A 44 1.64 22.20 -10.38
CA ILE A 44 1.75 21.01 -9.52
C ILE A 44 2.91 21.25 -8.54
N THR A 45 2.63 21.05 -7.25
CA THR A 45 3.60 21.26 -6.18
C THR A 45 3.59 20.02 -5.27
N PRO A 46 4.76 19.46 -4.93
CA PRO A 46 4.86 18.44 -3.89
C PRO A 46 4.39 19.01 -2.55
N ILE A 47 3.69 18.18 -1.77
CA ILE A 47 3.29 18.53 -0.41
C ILE A 47 4.34 17.95 0.54
N GLU A 48 4.98 18.80 1.32
CA GLU A 48 5.82 18.35 2.44
C GLU A 48 4.90 17.84 3.56
N VAL A 49 4.93 16.55 3.77
CA VAL A 49 4.18 15.89 4.84
C VAL A 49 5.14 15.20 5.79
N ASN A 50 4.70 15.11 7.04
CA ASN A 50 5.33 14.30 8.07
C ASN A 50 4.34 13.27 8.59
N ASP A 51 4.73 12.50 9.58
CA ASP A 51 3.93 11.46 10.22
C ASP A 51 2.67 11.98 10.96
N LYS A 52 2.53 13.32 11.12
CA LYS A 52 1.39 13.97 11.79
C LYS A 52 0.31 14.46 10.81
N VAL A 53 0.57 14.37 9.51
CA VAL A 53 -0.36 14.80 8.46
C VAL A 53 -1.01 13.59 7.82
N LYS A 54 -2.34 13.59 7.77
CA LYS A 54 -3.13 12.61 7.02
C LYS A 54 -3.65 13.23 5.74
N ILE A 55 -3.71 12.44 4.69
CA ILE A 55 -4.30 12.83 3.40
C ILE A 55 -5.49 11.91 3.15
N GLU A 56 -6.67 12.49 2.94
CA GLU A 56 -7.85 11.74 2.54
C GLU A 56 -8.12 11.94 1.05
N ILE A 57 -8.26 10.85 0.31
CA ILE A 57 -8.59 10.82 -1.11
C ILE A 57 -9.62 9.71 -1.34
N ASN A 58 -10.77 10.06 -1.90
CA ASN A 58 -11.85 9.10 -2.22
C ASN A 58 -12.26 8.22 -1.01
N GLY A 59 -12.32 8.81 0.20
CA GLY A 59 -12.67 8.11 1.43
C GLY A 59 -11.57 7.20 2.00
N ASN A 60 -10.39 7.16 1.39
CA ASN A 60 -9.23 6.45 1.92
C ASN A 60 -8.27 7.43 2.61
N GLN A 61 -7.76 7.03 3.76
CA GLN A 61 -6.77 7.80 4.49
C GLN A 61 -5.36 7.27 4.22
N TYR A 62 -4.46 8.19 3.89
CA TYR A 62 -3.04 7.93 3.63
C TYR A 62 -2.17 8.74 4.57
N LYS A 63 -1.09 8.15 5.01
CA LYS A 63 -0.12 8.78 5.92
C LYS A 63 1.29 8.33 5.57
N LEU A 64 2.26 9.21 5.84
CA LEU A 64 3.67 8.85 5.76
C LEU A 64 4.06 8.07 7.03
N HIS A 65 4.68 6.92 6.84
CA HIS A 65 5.16 6.04 7.92
C HIS A 65 6.66 5.79 7.81
N ALA A 66 7.33 5.78 8.95
CA ALA A 66 8.71 5.32 9.05
C ALA A 66 8.72 3.78 9.07
N ILE A 67 8.90 3.17 7.90
CA ILE A 67 8.92 1.71 7.74
C ILE A 67 10.25 1.13 8.19
N ASN A 68 11.35 1.88 8.00
CA ASN A 68 12.73 1.50 8.37
C ASN A 68 13.14 0.13 7.82
N SER A 69 12.83 -0.13 6.55
CA SER A 69 13.10 -1.39 5.90
C SER A 69 14.20 -1.27 4.85
N THR A 70 15.17 -2.17 4.88
CA THR A 70 16.20 -2.27 3.84
C THR A 70 15.63 -2.69 2.47
N GLU A 71 14.50 -3.38 2.47
CA GLU A 71 13.85 -3.86 1.23
C GLU A 71 12.87 -2.82 0.66
N TYR A 72 12.17 -2.06 1.53
CA TYR A 72 11.07 -1.18 1.12
C TYR A 72 11.36 0.31 1.30
N GLY A 73 12.52 0.66 1.88
CA GLY A 73 12.91 2.02 2.18
C GLY A 73 12.64 2.45 3.62
N GLU A 74 13.15 3.62 3.98
CA GLU A 74 13.00 4.17 5.33
C GLU A 74 11.59 4.67 5.60
N ILE A 75 10.95 5.27 4.60
CA ILE A 75 9.61 5.85 4.66
C ILE A 75 8.71 5.28 3.57
N GLY A 76 7.41 5.29 3.81
CA GLY A 76 6.42 4.92 2.80
C GLY A 76 5.06 5.54 3.08
N ILE A 77 4.32 5.84 2.01
CA ILE A 77 2.93 6.28 2.09
C ILE A 77 2.05 5.05 2.22
N LEU A 78 1.44 4.85 3.38
CA LEU A 78 0.53 3.75 3.64
C LEU A 78 -0.91 4.22 3.67
N ARG A 79 -1.82 3.41 3.11
CA ARG A 79 -3.26 3.56 3.30
C ARG A 79 -3.67 2.81 4.58
N GLU A 80 -4.36 3.49 5.45
CA GLU A 80 -4.94 2.89 6.64
C GLU A 80 -6.13 1.98 6.24
N CYS A 81 -6.04 0.66 6.56
CA CYS A 81 -7.13 -0.28 6.38
C CYS A 81 -7.93 -0.43 7.68
N ILE A 82 -7.23 -0.62 8.79
CA ILE A 82 -7.77 -0.58 10.15
C ILE A 82 -6.64 -0.31 11.15
N GLU A 83 -6.89 0.57 12.12
CA GLU A 83 -5.99 0.89 13.22
C GLU A 83 -6.63 0.46 14.54
N LEU A 84 -5.98 -0.46 15.26
CA LEU A 84 -6.41 -0.99 16.54
C LEU A 84 -5.26 -0.92 17.54
N GLU A 85 -5.55 -1.15 18.83
CA GLU A 85 -4.59 -0.96 19.94
C GLU A 85 -3.34 -1.83 19.81
N ASN A 86 -3.51 -3.13 19.53
CA ASN A 86 -2.42 -4.09 19.53
C ASN A 86 -1.84 -4.38 18.14
N ILE A 87 -2.69 -4.28 17.12
CA ILE A 87 -2.31 -4.60 15.75
C ILE A 87 -3.12 -3.76 14.76
N SER A 88 -2.44 -3.19 13.78
CA SER A 88 -3.06 -2.45 12.69
C SER A 88 -2.75 -3.07 11.34
N LEU A 89 -3.59 -2.82 10.35
CA LEU A 89 -3.40 -3.25 8.97
C LEU A 89 -3.30 -2.03 8.07
N HIS A 90 -2.24 -1.99 7.29
CA HIS A 90 -2.01 -0.95 6.30
C HIS A 90 -1.79 -1.55 4.93
N TYR A 91 -2.26 -0.87 3.89
CA TYR A 91 -1.92 -1.19 2.51
C TYR A 91 -0.80 -0.27 2.03
N PHE A 92 0.26 -0.85 1.48
CA PHE A 92 1.36 -0.11 0.87
C PHE A 92 1.18 -0.09 -0.65
N PRO A 93 0.62 0.97 -1.23
CA PRO A 93 0.48 1.09 -2.67
C PRO A 93 1.87 1.28 -3.30
N ARG A 94 2.18 0.47 -4.31
CA ARG A 94 3.44 0.55 -5.04
C ARG A 94 3.23 0.31 -6.52
N LYS A 95 4.12 0.89 -7.31
CA LYS A 95 4.26 0.59 -8.74
C LYS A 95 5.66 0.06 -9.02
N LYS A 96 5.74 -0.90 -9.91
CA LYS A 96 7.00 -1.45 -10.40
C LYS A 96 7.08 -1.27 -11.91
N LEU A 97 8.20 -0.75 -12.39
CA LEU A 97 8.46 -0.66 -13.81
C LEU A 97 8.85 -2.04 -14.32
N GLN A 98 7.97 -2.65 -15.10
CA GLN A 98 8.28 -3.90 -15.79
C GLN A 98 9.02 -3.57 -17.09
N LYS A 99 10.30 -3.96 -17.17
CA LYS A 99 11.06 -3.88 -18.41
C LYS A 99 10.51 -4.87 -19.41
N PRO A 100 10.60 -4.59 -20.74
CA PRO A 100 10.29 -5.56 -21.76
C PRO A 100 11.10 -6.83 -21.53
N ILE A 101 10.49 -7.98 -21.77
CA ILE A 101 11.24 -9.23 -21.80
C ILE A 101 12.07 -9.17 -23.09
N GLU A 102 13.40 -9.10 -22.97
CA GLU A 102 14.27 -9.28 -24.12
C GLU A 102 13.90 -10.60 -24.79
N ALA A 103 13.41 -10.51 -26.02
CA ALA A 103 13.11 -11.70 -26.79
C ALA A 103 14.43 -12.44 -27.00
N GLY A 104 14.63 -13.51 -26.25
CA GLY A 104 15.75 -14.42 -26.49
C GLY A 104 15.73 -14.83 -27.97
N ILE A 105 16.94 -14.93 -28.58
CA ILE A 105 17.19 -15.24 -30.00
C ILE A 105 16.67 -16.64 -30.33
N SER A 106 15.37 -16.90 -30.23
CA SER A 106 14.77 -18.13 -30.73
C SER A 106 13.24 -18.09 -30.72
N ALA A 107 12.66 -17.32 -31.65
CA ALA A 107 11.38 -17.66 -32.27
C ALA A 107 11.23 -16.88 -33.57
N PRO A 108 11.50 -17.46 -34.73
CA PRO A 108 10.97 -16.96 -35.98
C PRO A 108 9.47 -17.30 -36.01
N THR A 109 8.67 -16.33 -36.48
CA THR A 109 7.25 -16.51 -36.84
C THR A 109 6.21 -16.40 -35.73
N SER A 110 5.87 -15.16 -35.37
CA SER A 110 4.48 -14.68 -35.41
C SER A 110 4.48 -13.17 -35.15
N GLY A 111 4.19 -12.39 -36.18
CA GLY A 111 4.24 -10.94 -36.17
C GLY A 111 3.11 -10.25 -35.45
N TYR A 112 2.97 -10.50 -34.13
CA TYR A 112 2.24 -9.64 -33.23
C TYR A 112 3.26 -9.00 -32.29
N GLY A 113 3.66 -7.77 -32.67
CA GLY A 113 4.62 -6.98 -31.91
C GLY A 113 4.14 -6.82 -30.46
N LYS A 114 4.83 -7.47 -29.52
CA LYS A 114 4.81 -7.04 -28.14
C LYS A 114 5.45 -5.67 -28.12
N THR A 115 4.73 -4.68 -27.64
CA THR A 115 5.24 -3.32 -27.47
C THR A 115 6.43 -3.36 -26.53
N ASP A 116 7.61 -3.01 -27.02
CA ASP A 116 8.87 -2.97 -26.28
C ASP A 116 8.96 -1.82 -25.25
N ASN A 117 7.84 -1.23 -24.86
CA ASN A 117 7.82 -0.12 -23.94
C ASN A 117 7.71 -0.61 -22.49
N PRO A 118 8.54 -0.07 -21.58
CA PRO A 118 8.40 -0.33 -20.15
C PRO A 118 6.99 0.04 -19.65
N GLU A 119 6.40 -0.80 -18.82
CA GLU A 119 5.05 -0.60 -18.31
C GLU A 119 5.03 -0.60 -16.77
N TRP A 120 4.32 0.38 -16.18
CA TRP A 120 4.10 0.41 -14.75
C TRP A 120 3.02 -0.60 -14.35
N LYS A 121 3.36 -1.51 -13.45
CA LYS A 121 2.44 -2.50 -12.87
C LYS A 121 2.24 -2.25 -11.39
N ASP A 122 1.05 -2.58 -10.89
CA ASP A 122 0.78 -2.59 -9.46
C ASP A 122 1.62 -3.65 -8.75
N ASP A 123 2.27 -3.25 -7.66
CA ASP A 123 3.14 -4.09 -6.83
C ASP A 123 2.86 -3.86 -5.34
N GLY A 124 1.64 -3.41 -5.02
CA GLY A 124 1.21 -3.11 -3.66
C GLY A 124 0.99 -4.37 -2.82
N PHE A 125 1.11 -4.23 -1.51
CA PHE A 125 0.92 -5.30 -0.53
C PHE A 125 0.52 -4.74 0.83
N TYR A 126 0.20 -5.61 1.78
CA TYR A 126 -0.22 -5.22 3.13
C TYR A 126 0.91 -5.38 4.14
N PHE A 127 0.87 -4.52 5.17
CA PHE A 127 1.66 -4.64 6.39
C PHE A 127 0.74 -4.85 7.59
N PHE A 128 1.13 -5.77 8.49
CA PHE A 128 0.74 -5.69 9.89
C PHE A 128 1.68 -4.71 10.58
N GLN A 129 1.11 -3.81 11.39
CA GLN A 129 1.89 -2.98 12.32
C GLN A 129 1.66 -3.46 13.74
N ILE A 130 2.73 -3.85 14.43
CA ILE A 130 2.73 -4.32 15.81
C ILE A 130 3.91 -3.64 16.52
N ASN A 131 3.65 -2.94 17.62
CA ASN A 131 4.70 -2.25 18.38
C ASN A 131 5.63 -1.39 17.49
N SER A 132 5.07 -0.60 16.61
CA SER A 132 5.79 0.25 15.64
C SER A 132 6.64 -0.49 14.60
N LYS A 133 6.55 -1.81 14.51
CA LYS A 133 7.20 -2.62 13.48
C LYS A 133 6.22 -2.96 12.35
N TYR A 134 6.70 -2.84 11.13
CA TYR A 134 5.94 -3.19 9.92
C TYR A 134 6.38 -4.55 9.42
N LEU A 135 5.45 -5.50 9.40
CA LEU A 135 5.68 -6.87 8.95
C LEU A 135 4.83 -7.12 7.70
N ARG A 136 5.49 -7.39 6.57
CA ARG A 136 4.77 -7.67 5.33
C ARG A 136 3.85 -8.88 5.49
N VAL A 137 2.58 -8.72 5.13
CA VAL A 137 1.61 -9.81 5.09
C VAL A 137 2.02 -10.79 3.99
N PRO A 138 2.30 -12.05 4.32
CA PRO A 138 2.67 -13.04 3.33
C PRO A 138 1.47 -13.52 2.53
N THR A 139 1.70 -14.00 1.31
CA THR A 139 0.63 -14.57 0.46
C THR A 139 0.35 -16.03 0.75
N LYS A 140 1.18 -16.70 1.57
CA LYS A 140 1.06 -18.12 1.92
C LYS A 140 0.88 -18.30 3.42
N TYR A 141 -0.08 -19.14 3.82
CA TYR A 141 -0.38 -19.41 5.23
C TYR A 141 0.83 -19.93 6.03
N LYS A 142 1.66 -20.83 5.44
CA LYS A 142 2.88 -21.29 6.09
C LYS A 142 3.81 -20.14 6.48
N LYS A 143 3.95 -19.16 5.61
CA LYS A 143 4.77 -17.97 5.88
C LYS A 143 4.15 -17.06 6.94
N LEU A 144 2.82 -17.04 7.06
CA LEU A 144 2.15 -16.31 8.14
C LEU A 144 2.47 -16.93 9.51
N LEU A 145 2.48 -18.25 9.62
CA LEU A 145 2.91 -18.94 10.84
C LEU A 145 4.37 -18.64 11.21
N GLU A 146 5.25 -18.55 10.22
CA GLU A 146 6.68 -18.23 10.43
C GLU A 146 6.91 -16.82 11.00
N LEU A 147 5.94 -15.89 10.90
CA LEU A 147 6.05 -14.57 11.53
C LEU A 147 5.98 -14.61 13.07
N ASN A 148 5.41 -15.67 13.64
CA ASN A 148 5.24 -15.87 15.09
C ASN A 148 4.56 -14.71 15.82
N ILE A 149 3.64 -14.01 15.16
CA ILE A 149 2.88 -12.87 15.72
C ILE A 149 1.48 -13.26 16.19
N PHE A 150 1.03 -14.45 15.82
CA PHE A 150 -0.28 -14.99 16.19
C PHE A 150 -0.12 -16.33 16.88
N ASP A 151 -0.99 -16.61 17.86
CA ASP A 151 -1.10 -17.95 18.42
C ASP A 151 -1.49 -18.95 17.33
N GLU A 152 -0.73 -20.04 17.20
CA GLU A 152 -0.85 -20.99 16.08
C GLU A 152 -2.19 -21.72 16.12
N GLU A 153 -2.68 -22.16 17.28
CA GLU A 153 -3.92 -22.90 17.40
C GLU A 153 -5.15 -22.01 17.17
N LYS A 154 -5.11 -20.79 17.69
CA LYS A 154 -6.15 -19.78 17.40
C LYS A 154 -6.17 -19.44 15.91
N LEU A 155 -5.01 -19.30 15.26
CA LEU A 155 -4.90 -18.99 13.83
C LEU A 155 -5.43 -20.14 12.96
N LYS A 156 -5.15 -21.39 13.31
CA LYS A 156 -5.70 -22.57 12.64
C LYS A 156 -7.22 -22.61 12.74
N THR A 157 -7.75 -22.35 13.93
CA THR A 157 -9.18 -22.29 14.20
C THR A 157 -9.87 -21.17 13.40
N PHE A 158 -9.29 -19.95 13.46
CA PHE A 158 -9.77 -18.81 12.70
C PHE A 158 -9.81 -19.10 11.19
N ARG A 159 -8.71 -19.64 10.64
CA ARG A 159 -8.61 -19.97 9.22
C ARG A 159 -9.71 -20.91 8.74
N LYS A 160 -10.00 -21.99 9.52
CA LYS A 160 -11.06 -22.94 9.18
C LYS A 160 -12.44 -22.29 9.20
N LYS A 161 -12.74 -21.49 10.24
CA LYS A 161 -14.05 -20.87 10.45
C LYS A 161 -14.33 -19.75 9.45
N ASN A 162 -13.34 -18.90 9.13
CA ASN A 162 -13.53 -17.64 8.40
C ASN A 162 -13.05 -17.71 6.94
N LYS A 163 -12.58 -18.88 6.46
CA LYS A 163 -12.04 -19.05 5.09
C LYS A 163 -10.97 -17.99 4.76
N LEU A 164 -9.96 -17.89 5.63
CA LEU A 164 -8.91 -16.88 5.53
C LEU A 164 -8.25 -16.88 4.14
N ASP A 165 -8.27 -15.73 3.48
CA ASP A 165 -7.54 -15.44 2.24
C ASP A 165 -6.63 -14.23 2.47
N LEU A 166 -5.32 -14.47 2.48
CA LEU A 166 -4.29 -13.44 2.76
C LEU A 166 -4.13 -12.40 1.64
N LYS A 167 -4.84 -12.55 0.54
CA LYS A 167 -4.85 -11.58 -0.57
C LYS A 167 -6.05 -10.63 -0.50
N LYS A 168 -7.03 -10.90 0.36
CA LYS A 168 -8.26 -10.13 0.48
C LYS A 168 -8.23 -9.25 1.71
N GLU A 169 -8.43 -7.96 1.50
CA GLU A 169 -8.40 -6.96 2.55
C GLU A 169 -9.44 -7.21 3.64
N ASP A 170 -10.69 -7.52 3.25
CA ASP A 170 -11.76 -7.84 4.18
C ASP A 170 -11.39 -9.00 5.12
N LYS A 171 -10.73 -10.04 4.58
CA LYS A 171 -10.28 -11.20 5.38
C LYS A 171 -9.09 -10.88 6.29
N LEU A 172 -8.22 -9.98 5.87
CA LEU A 172 -7.15 -9.48 6.71
C LEU A 172 -7.69 -8.59 7.84
N ILE A 173 -8.69 -7.75 7.57
CA ILE A 173 -9.37 -6.95 8.58
C ILE A 173 -10.06 -7.84 9.63
N GLU A 174 -10.78 -8.89 9.19
CA GLU A 174 -11.39 -9.88 10.10
C GLU A 174 -10.32 -10.55 11.00
N LEU A 175 -9.17 -10.92 10.42
CA LEU A 175 -8.04 -11.51 11.14
C LEU A 175 -7.50 -10.57 12.22
N VAL A 176 -7.23 -9.31 11.85
CA VAL A 176 -6.68 -8.29 12.75
C VAL A 176 -7.64 -8.02 13.92
N LYS A 177 -8.93 -7.88 13.64
CA LYS A 177 -9.96 -7.71 14.68
C LYS A 177 -9.98 -8.89 15.66
N TYR A 178 -9.99 -10.11 15.14
CA TYR A 178 -10.01 -11.31 15.97
C TYR A 178 -8.82 -11.39 16.95
N PHE A 179 -7.62 -11.03 16.50
CA PHE A 179 -6.42 -11.09 17.34
C PHE A 179 -6.20 -9.85 18.20
N ASN A 180 -6.84 -8.73 17.88
CA ASN A 180 -6.81 -7.56 18.76
C ASN A 180 -7.64 -7.79 20.03
N ASP A 181 -8.75 -8.53 19.92
CA ASP A 181 -9.74 -8.73 20.99
C ASP A 181 -9.47 -10.00 21.84
N ASN A 182 -8.49 -10.84 21.46
CA ASN A 182 -8.18 -12.14 22.08
C ASN A 182 -6.68 -12.33 22.35
#